data_8a52ece6cd2761401012650f4da01004
#
_entry.id   8a52ece6cd2761401012650f4da01004
#
_cell.length_a   1.000
_cell.length_b   1.000
_cell.length_c   1.000
_cell.angle_alpha   90.00
_cell.angle_beta   90.00
_cell.angle_gamma   90.00
#
_symmetry.space_group_name_H-M   'P 1'
#
loop_
_entity.id
_entity.type
_entity.pdbx_description
1 polymer ?
#
loop_
_entity_poly.entity_id
_entity_poly.type
_entity_poly.pdbx_seq_one_letter_code
_entity_poly.pdbx_strand_id
1 'polypeptide(L)'
;SPQAVASWSVEYNLGYQDPAPHWFMGHRIESLNLDLINALPLPSRNPQHLWKLDQGETKSWIIALVDIEEPGVFEEKLHKLADIPMLRIHKTAYVPGELAEFDVISSGGQVCVVDDNGKEIPVQVENRAEDVKHISCCLPKVGMYTIRVKDGENQAEGILSVHSSWQWTLEQARKGALKY
;
A
#
# COMPACT_ATOMS: atom_id res chain seq x y z
N SER A 1 -14.27 9.79 13.78
CA SER A 1 -13.35 9.27 12.76
C SER A 1 -12.40 10.37 12.34
N PRO A 2 -11.08 10.15 12.33
CA PRO A 2 -10.13 11.14 11.82
C PRO A 2 -10.46 11.46 10.37
N GLN A 3 -10.43 12.72 10.00
CA GLN A 3 -10.71 13.12 8.61
C GLN A 3 -9.51 12.82 7.73
N ALA A 4 -9.75 12.26 6.55
CA ALA A 4 -8.71 12.06 5.56
C ALA A 4 -8.12 13.40 5.11
N VAL A 5 -6.83 13.42 4.81
CA VAL A 5 -6.22 14.57 4.11
C VAL A 5 -6.69 14.61 2.66
N ALA A 6 -6.73 15.79 2.07
CA ALA A 6 -7.15 15.95 0.67
C ALA A 6 -6.18 15.25 -0.30
N SER A 7 -4.91 15.39 -0.05
CA SER A 7 -3.85 14.67 -0.77
C SER A 7 -2.55 14.65 0.03
N TRP A 8 -1.59 13.90 -0.48
CA TRP A 8 -0.21 13.94 0.02
C TRP A 8 0.76 13.88 -1.16
N SER A 9 1.90 14.47 -1.00
CA SER A 9 2.98 14.40 -1.98
C SER A 9 4.34 14.36 -1.30
N VAL A 10 5.28 13.78 -2.01
CA VAL A 10 6.68 13.74 -1.59
C VAL A 10 7.46 14.59 -2.58
N GLU A 11 8.13 15.60 -2.08
CA GLU A 11 8.99 16.46 -2.86
C GLU A 11 10.44 16.00 -2.75
N TYR A 12 11.04 15.75 -3.89
CA TYR A 12 12.45 15.41 -4.00
C TYR A 12 13.22 16.65 -4.44
N ASN A 13 14.14 17.11 -3.64
CA ASN A 13 15.04 18.17 -4.09
C ASN A 13 16.09 17.56 -5.01
N LEU A 14 15.97 17.88 -6.27
CA LEU A 14 16.96 17.51 -7.28
C LEU A 14 18.12 18.51 -7.33
N GLY A 15 18.33 19.31 -6.28
CA GLY A 15 19.48 20.19 -6.10
C GLY A 15 20.03 20.77 -7.41
N TYR A 16 19.28 21.62 -8.09
CA TYR A 16 19.69 22.22 -9.36
C TYR A 16 21.03 22.99 -9.31
N GLN A 17 21.57 23.18 -8.12
CA GLN A 17 22.83 23.88 -7.90
C GLN A 17 24.02 22.94 -7.69
N ASP A 18 23.81 21.66 -7.56
CA ASP A 18 24.89 20.68 -7.40
C ASP A 18 25.23 20.05 -8.75
N PRO A 19 26.47 20.14 -9.20
CA PRO A 19 26.91 19.57 -10.47
C PRO A 19 26.91 18.04 -10.52
N ALA A 20 26.74 17.37 -9.37
CA ALA A 20 26.65 15.92 -9.33
C ALA A 20 25.24 15.45 -9.68
N PRO A 21 25.06 14.50 -10.59
CA PRO A 21 23.75 13.97 -10.92
C PRO A 21 23.21 13.16 -9.72
N HIS A 22 22.30 13.73 -8.95
CA HIS A 22 21.74 13.16 -7.73
C HIS A 22 21.03 11.82 -7.96
N TRP A 23 20.59 11.53 -9.17
CA TRP A 23 20.02 10.24 -9.53
C TRP A 23 20.98 9.04 -9.38
N PHE A 24 22.31 9.30 -9.32
CA PHE A 24 23.31 8.28 -8.98
C PHE A 24 23.45 8.07 -7.47
N MET A 25 23.07 9.04 -6.65
CA MET A 25 23.27 9.00 -5.21
C MET A 25 22.02 8.55 -4.44
N GLY A 26 20.96 8.16 -5.14
CA GLY A 26 19.66 7.83 -4.58
C GLY A 26 18.77 9.07 -4.43
N HIS A 27 17.45 8.85 -4.36
CA HIS A 27 16.49 9.91 -4.14
C HIS A 27 16.55 10.38 -2.68
N ARG A 28 16.77 11.67 -2.49
CA ARG A 28 16.64 12.28 -1.18
C ARG A 28 15.25 12.89 -1.06
N ILE A 29 14.46 12.39 -0.13
CA ILE A 29 13.18 12.99 0.25
C ILE A 29 13.50 14.21 1.09
N GLU A 30 13.08 15.39 0.66
CA GLU A 30 13.26 16.62 1.43
C GLU A 30 12.02 17.08 2.16
N SER A 31 10.85 16.82 1.60
CA SER A 31 9.60 17.15 2.28
C SER A 31 8.49 16.15 1.98
N LEU A 32 7.68 15.89 3.00
CA LEU A 32 6.38 15.25 2.87
C LEU A 32 5.32 16.34 3.04
N ASN A 33 4.57 16.61 1.98
CA ASN A 33 3.49 17.59 2.00
C ASN A 33 2.17 16.89 2.26
N LEU A 34 1.37 17.44 3.18
CA LEU A 34 0.01 16.99 3.47
C LEU A 34 -0.94 18.13 3.14
N ASP A 35 -1.75 17.95 2.11
CA ASP A 35 -2.79 18.88 1.72
C ASP A 35 -4.06 18.55 2.49
N LEU A 36 -4.47 19.40 3.41
CA LEU A 36 -5.56 19.08 4.33
C LEU A 36 -6.95 19.29 3.73
N ILE A 37 -7.14 20.33 2.94
CA ILE A 37 -8.46 20.73 2.43
C ILE A 37 -8.50 20.63 0.91
N ASN A 38 -7.52 21.18 0.23
CA ASN A 38 -7.47 21.27 -1.21
C ASN A 38 -6.06 20.91 -1.69
N ALA A 39 -5.94 20.40 -2.90
CA ALA A 39 -4.70 20.02 -3.51
C ALA A 39 -4.48 20.78 -4.81
N LEU A 40 -3.24 20.92 -5.22
CA LEU A 40 -2.91 21.30 -6.59
C LEU A 40 -3.52 20.27 -7.55
N PRO A 41 -3.92 20.67 -8.76
CA PRO A 41 -4.45 19.75 -9.75
C PRO A 41 -3.44 18.63 -10.03
N LEU A 42 -3.74 17.45 -9.52
CA LEU A 42 -2.95 16.25 -9.77
C LEU A 42 -3.63 15.41 -10.88
N PRO A 43 -2.88 14.57 -11.59
CA PRO A 43 -3.48 13.63 -12.51
C PRO A 43 -4.55 12.79 -11.81
N SER A 44 -5.64 12.49 -12.50
CA SER A 44 -6.80 11.75 -11.98
C SER A 44 -6.47 10.35 -11.42
N ARG A 45 -5.29 9.82 -11.74
CA ARG A 45 -4.76 8.57 -11.19
C ARG A 45 -4.38 8.64 -9.71
N ASN A 46 -4.22 9.85 -9.17
CA ASN A 46 -3.89 10.04 -7.76
C ASN A 46 -5.19 10.25 -6.98
N PRO A 47 -5.51 9.42 -5.98
CA PRO A 47 -6.68 9.61 -5.14
C PRO A 47 -6.66 11.01 -4.51
N GLN A 48 -7.77 11.71 -4.58
CA GLN A 48 -7.94 13.02 -3.98
C GLN A 48 -9.26 13.07 -3.23
N HIS A 49 -9.21 13.51 -1.99
CA HIS A 49 -10.39 13.76 -1.15
C HIS A 49 -10.52 15.26 -0.91
N LEU A 50 -10.89 15.99 -1.98
CA LEU A 50 -11.03 17.44 -1.90
C LEU A 50 -12.19 17.80 -0.98
N TRP A 51 -11.93 18.70 -0.06
CA TRP A 51 -12.91 19.22 0.87
C TRP A 51 -13.27 20.65 0.53
N LYS A 52 -14.49 21.01 0.85
CA LYS A 52 -14.94 22.40 0.84
C LYS A 52 -15.25 22.79 2.29
N LEU A 53 -14.75 23.94 2.70
CA LEU A 53 -15.04 24.52 4.01
C LEU A 53 -16.03 25.66 3.81
N ASP A 54 -17.24 25.52 4.35
CA ASP A 54 -18.25 26.55 4.29
C ASP A 54 -18.05 27.58 5.41
N GLN A 55 -18.71 28.75 5.28
CA GLN A 55 -18.57 29.82 6.26
C GLN A 55 -19.03 29.36 7.65
N GLY A 56 -18.16 29.46 8.65
CA GLY A 56 -18.41 29.01 10.02
C GLY A 56 -18.19 27.53 10.27
N GLU A 57 -17.87 26.75 9.25
CA GLU A 57 -17.48 25.34 9.40
C GLU A 57 -16.06 25.21 9.93
N THR A 58 -15.84 24.21 10.77
CA THR A 58 -14.51 23.86 11.29
C THR A 58 -14.23 22.39 11.00
N LYS A 59 -13.02 22.10 10.50
CA LYS A 59 -12.49 20.75 10.34
C LYS A 59 -11.22 20.60 11.17
N SER A 60 -11.00 19.40 11.68
CA SER A 60 -9.84 19.12 12.52
C SER A 60 -9.14 17.86 12.03
N TRP A 61 -7.81 17.87 12.09
CA TRP A 61 -6.95 16.73 11.81
C TRP A 61 -6.03 16.50 12.99
N ILE A 62 -5.66 15.25 13.18
CA ILE A 62 -4.66 14.86 14.17
C ILE A 62 -3.45 14.34 13.38
N ILE A 63 -2.30 14.94 13.63
CA ILE A 63 -1.03 14.50 13.08
C ILE A 63 -0.21 13.95 14.24
N ALA A 64 0.20 12.69 14.14
CA ALA A 64 1.04 12.03 15.14
C ALA A 64 2.43 11.79 14.56
N LEU A 65 3.46 12.13 15.32
CA LEU A 65 4.85 11.80 15.02
C LEU A 65 5.27 10.65 15.93
N VAL A 66 5.78 9.59 15.35
CA VAL A 66 6.19 8.37 16.06
C VAL A 66 7.65 8.10 15.77
N ASP A 67 8.44 7.92 16.82
CA ASP A 67 9.79 7.42 16.70
C ASP A 67 9.77 5.91 16.45
N ILE A 68 10.54 5.46 15.44
CA ILE A 68 10.62 4.07 15.04
C ILE A 68 12.07 3.62 15.14
N GLU A 69 12.40 2.99 16.26
CA GLU A 69 13.73 2.44 16.48
C GLU A 69 14.01 1.22 15.59
N GLU A 70 12.98 0.37 15.38
CA GLU A 70 13.06 -0.83 14.57
C GLU A 70 11.98 -0.83 13.48
N PRO A 71 12.36 -0.90 12.18
CA PRO A 71 11.39 -0.92 11.08
C PRO A 71 10.37 -2.07 11.16
N GLY A 72 10.77 -3.22 11.74
CA GLY A 72 9.92 -4.40 11.84
C GLY A 72 8.70 -4.29 12.76
N VAL A 73 8.60 -3.23 13.57
CA VAL A 73 7.47 -3.00 14.51
C VAL A 73 6.63 -1.77 14.13
N PHE A 74 6.86 -1.22 12.95
CA PHE A 74 6.21 0.01 12.49
C PHE A 74 4.69 -0.10 12.48
N GLU A 75 4.16 -1.14 11.85
CA GLU A 75 2.72 -1.34 11.68
C GLU A 75 2.03 -1.56 13.03
N GLU A 76 2.68 -2.28 13.94
CA GLU A 76 2.14 -2.53 15.28
C GLU A 76 2.10 -1.25 16.11
N LYS A 77 3.14 -0.40 16.02
CA LYS A 77 3.14 0.91 16.68
C LYS A 77 2.03 1.82 16.13
N LEU A 78 1.84 1.84 14.81
CA LEU A 78 0.77 2.63 14.19
C LEU A 78 -0.61 2.10 14.56
N HIS A 79 -0.82 0.79 14.55
CA HIS A 79 -2.07 0.18 14.99
C HIS A 79 -2.43 0.61 16.41
N LYS A 80 -1.50 0.46 17.36
CA LYS A 80 -1.70 0.86 18.76
C LYS A 80 -1.98 2.35 18.95
N LEU A 81 -1.40 3.20 18.11
CA LEU A 81 -1.58 4.64 18.19
C LEU A 81 -2.92 5.11 17.65
N ALA A 82 -3.34 4.57 16.52
CA ALA A 82 -4.45 5.09 15.74
C ALA A 82 -5.69 4.16 15.74
N ASP A 83 -5.59 2.96 16.29
CA ASP A 83 -6.62 1.92 16.28
C ASP A 83 -7.14 1.65 14.87
N ILE A 84 -6.22 1.56 13.91
CA ILE A 84 -6.51 1.25 12.52
C ILE A 84 -5.89 -0.08 12.13
N PRO A 85 -6.54 -0.89 11.30
CA PRO A 85 -5.93 -2.11 10.79
C PRO A 85 -4.72 -1.77 9.91
N MET A 86 -3.66 -2.57 10.03
CA MET A 86 -2.44 -2.40 9.25
C MET A 86 -2.11 -3.69 8.51
N LEU A 87 -1.40 -3.54 7.40
CA LEU A 87 -0.91 -4.65 6.58
C LEU A 87 0.61 -4.62 6.53
N ARG A 88 1.25 -5.77 6.83
CA ARG A 88 2.68 -5.98 6.62
C ARG A 88 2.86 -6.95 5.47
N ILE A 89 3.19 -6.41 4.29
CA ILE A 89 3.36 -7.17 3.06
C ILE A 89 4.84 -7.25 2.73
N HIS A 90 5.43 -8.44 2.84
CA HIS A 90 6.86 -8.65 2.60
C HIS A 90 7.20 -8.82 1.11
N LYS A 91 6.24 -9.28 0.32
CA LYS A 91 6.38 -9.51 -1.11
C LYS A 91 5.09 -9.11 -1.82
N THR A 92 5.21 -8.34 -2.89
CA THR A 92 4.05 -7.82 -3.66
C THR A 92 3.91 -8.45 -5.05
N ALA A 93 4.94 -9.15 -5.55
CA ALA A 93 4.96 -9.73 -6.88
C ALA A 93 5.15 -11.26 -6.82
N TYR A 94 4.29 -12.00 -7.50
CA TYR A 94 4.20 -13.46 -7.47
C TYR A 94 4.09 -14.04 -8.87
N VAL A 95 4.22 -15.36 -8.98
CA VAL A 95 3.86 -16.12 -10.18
C VAL A 95 2.62 -16.99 -9.90
N PRO A 96 1.87 -17.43 -10.94
CA PRO A 96 0.67 -18.24 -10.74
C PRO A 96 0.93 -19.49 -9.93
N GLY A 97 0.07 -19.73 -8.92
CA GLY A 97 0.18 -20.89 -8.03
C GLY A 97 1.14 -20.72 -6.86
N GLU A 98 1.84 -19.59 -6.77
CA GLU A 98 2.70 -19.28 -5.62
C GLU A 98 1.87 -18.92 -4.39
N LEU A 99 2.37 -19.32 -3.23
CA LEU A 99 1.79 -18.96 -1.93
C LEU A 99 2.17 -17.51 -1.60
N ALA A 100 1.18 -16.68 -1.39
CA ALA A 100 1.36 -15.33 -0.88
C ALA A 100 1.19 -15.34 0.63
N GLU A 101 2.07 -14.63 1.33
CA GLU A 101 2.08 -14.53 2.78
C GLU A 101 2.21 -13.05 3.20
N PHE A 102 1.42 -12.65 4.19
CA PHE A 102 1.46 -11.30 4.77
C PHE A 102 0.85 -11.33 6.17
N ASP A 103 1.13 -10.31 6.96
CA ASP A 103 0.54 -10.18 8.28
C ASP A 103 -0.53 -9.08 8.28
N VAL A 104 -1.59 -9.33 9.05
CA VAL A 104 -2.63 -8.37 9.38
C VAL A 104 -2.50 -8.02 10.84
N ILE A 105 -2.34 -6.76 11.14
CA ILE A 105 -2.30 -6.23 12.50
C ILE A 105 -3.63 -5.52 12.76
N SER A 106 -4.44 -6.13 13.62
CA SER A 106 -5.81 -5.67 13.90
C SER A 106 -6.40 -6.44 15.06
N SER A 107 -7.09 -5.78 15.96
CA SER A 107 -7.71 -6.40 17.15
C SER A 107 -8.89 -7.32 16.80
N GLY A 108 -9.65 -7.00 15.76
CA GLY A 108 -10.88 -7.76 15.39
C GLY A 108 -11.10 -7.92 13.88
N GLY A 109 -10.16 -7.41 13.06
CA GLY A 109 -10.37 -7.26 11.62
C GLY A 109 -10.64 -8.56 10.87
N GLN A 110 -11.61 -8.49 9.97
CA GLN A 110 -11.88 -9.51 8.96
C GLN A 110 -11.01 -9.25 7.74
N VAL A 111 -10.36 -10.30 7.23
CA VAL A 111 -9.52 -10.22 6.05
C VAL A 111 -10.15 -11.00 4.90
N CYS A 112 -10.13 -10.41 3.72
CA CYS A 112 -10.41 -11.13 2.47
C CYS A 112 -9.39 -10.72 1.39
N VAL A 113 -9.16 -11.62 0.45
CA VAL A 113 -8.36 -11.38 -0.75
C VAL A 113 -9.27 -11.58 -1.95
N VAL A 114 -9.35 -10.60 -2.84
CA VAL A 114 -10.19 -10.68 -4.04
C VAL A 114 -9.35 -10.49 -5.30
N ASP A 115 -9.71 -11.17 -6.38
CA ASP A 115 -9.13 -10.95 -7.69
C ASP A 115 -9.72 -9.69 -8.37
N ASP A 116 -9.22 -9.34 -9.56
CA ASP A 116 -9.67 -8.20 -10.37
C ASP A 116 -11.12 -8.31 -10.85
N ASN A 117 -11.76 -9.49 -10.73
CA ASN A 117 -13.18 -9.70 -10.99
C ASN A 117 -14.04 -9.68 -9.71
N GLY A 118 -13.43 -9.39 -8.55
CA GLY A 118 -14.10 -9.38 -7.27
C GLY A 118 -14.35 -10.76 -6.66
N LYS A 119 -13.77 -11.83 -7.23
CA LYS A 119 -13.89 -13.18 -6.70
C LYS A 119 -12.96 -13.35 -5.50
N GLU A 120 -13.51 -13.83 -4.39
CA GLU A 120 -12.73 -14.15 -3.21
C GLU A 120 -11.80 -15.35 -3.41
N ILE A 121 -10.59 -15.20 -2.88
CA ILE A 121 -9.56 -16.23 -2.80
C ILE A 121 -9.57 -16.79 -1.37
N PRO A 122 -9.64 -18.12 -1.18
CA PRO A 122 -9.55 -18.72 0.13
C PRO A 122 -8.24 -18.34 0.83
N VAL A 123 -8.35 -17.93 2.08
CA VAL A 123 -7.19 -17.57 2.92
C VAL A 123 -7.10 -18.53 4.11
N GLN A 124 -5.88 -18.82 4.54
CA GLN A 124 -5.60 -19.48 5.82
C GLN A 124 -5.16 -18.40 6.81
N VAL A 125 -5.66 -18.49 8.02
CA VAL A 125 -5.39 -17.51 9.08
C VAL A 125 -4.75 -18.23 10.25
N GLU A 126 -3.57 -17.76 10.67
CA GLU A 126 -2.86 -18.20 11.86
C GLU A 126 -2.67 -17.01 12.81
N ASN A 127 -3.15 -17.13 14.04
CA ASN A 127 -2.92 -16.09 15.06
C ASN A 127 -1.50 -16.23 15.62
N ARG A 128 -0.67 -15.20 15.46
CA ARG A 128 0.72 -15.18 15.98
C ARG A 128 0.86 -14.41 17.28
N ALA A 129 0.05 -13.37 17.46
CA ALA A 129 -0.02 -12.59 18.70
C ALA A 129 -1.45 -12.05 18.88
N GLU A 130 -1.70 -11.29 19.94
CA GLU A 130 -3.02 -10.77 20.28
C GLU A 130 -3.66 -10.00 19.11
N ASP A 131 -2.89 -9.12 18.46
CA ASP A 131 -3.36 -8.29 17.34
C ASP A 131 -2.71 -8.67 16.00
N VAL A 132 -1.93 -9.76 15.92
CA VAL A 132 -1.19 -10.14 14.71
C VAL A 132 -1.67 -11.47 14.17
N LYS A 133 -2.23 -11.44 12.97
CA LYS A 133 -2.66 -12.62 12.22
C LYS A 133 -1.75 -12.79 11.01
N HIS A 134 -1.19 -13.97 10.86
CA HIS A 134 -0.49 -14.36 9.64
C HIS A 134 -1.48 -14.95 8.64
N ILE A 135 -1.45 -14.44 7.44
CA ILE A 135 -2.35 -14.84 6.37
C ILE A 135 -1.55 -15.48 5.25
N SER A 136 -2.04 -16.60 4.76
CA SER A 136 -1.51 -17.23 3.55
C SER A 136 -2.62 -17.56 2.56
N CYS A 137 -2.35 -17.39 1.26
CA CYS A 137 -3.28 -17.74 0.20
C CYS A 137 -2.53 -18.11 -1.08
N CYS A 138 -3.11 -19.00 -1.86
CA CYS A 138 -2.58 -19.37 -3.17
C CYS A 138 -3.17 -18.44 -4.24
N LEU A 139 -2.32 -17.79 -5.05
CA LEU A 139 -2.73 -16.88 -6.12
C LEU A 139 -2.73 -17.63 -7.47
N PRO A 140 -3.90 -18.05 -7.98
CA PRO A 140 -3.95 -19.07 -9.06
C PRO A 140 -3.67 -18.52 -10.46
N LYS A 141 -3.85 -17.23 -10.71
CA LYS A 141 -3.82 -16.65 -12.07
C LYS A 141 -3.02 -15.36 -12.10
N VAL A 142 -2.51 -15.02 -13.28
CA VAL A 142 -1.98 -13.70 -13.58
C VAL A 142 -3.09 -12.66 -13.39
N GLY A 143 -2.77 -11.55 -12.72
CA GLY A 143 -3.70 -10.45 -12.43
C GLY A 143 -3.33 -9.70 -11.16
N MET A 144 -4.20 -8.79 -10.78
CA MET A 144 -4.11 -8.04 -9.55
C MET A 144 -5.03 -8.66 -8.49
N TYR A 145 -4.55 -8.71 -7.26
CA TYR A 145 -5.32 -9.18 -6.12
C TYR A 145 -5.31 -8.08 -5.05
N THR A 146 -6.47 -7.78 -4.52
CA THR A 146 -6.63 -6.79 -3.47
C THR A 146 -6.85 -7.50 -2.14
N ILE A 147 -5.97 -7.22 -1.19
CA ILE A 147 -6.19 -7.57 0.22
C ILE A 147 -7.07 -6.48 0.81
N ARG A 148 -8.12 -6.87 1.52
CA ARG A 148 -8.97 -5.96 2.28
C ARG A 148 -9.07 -6.43 3.71
N VAL A 149 -8.81 -5.52 4.63
CA VAL A 149 -9.03 -5.73 6.06
C VAL A 149 -10.05 -4.73 6.54
N LYS A 150 -11.10 -5.21 7.21
CA LYS A 150 -12.14 -4.36 7.79
C LYS A 150 -12.21 -4.61 9.28
N ASP A 151 -12.05 -3.55 10.06
CA ASP A 151 -12.14 -3.56 11.52
C ASP A 151 -13.05 -2.42 11.98
N GLY A 152 -14.29 -2.76 12.33
CA GLY A 152 -15.32 -1.78 12.59
C GLY A 152 -15.60 -0.86 11.40
N GLU A 153 -15.37 0.44 11.57
CA GLU A 153 -15.47 1.46 10.51
C GLU A 153 -14.15 1.68 9.76
N ASN A 154 -13.06 1.14 10.29
CA ASN A 154 -11.73 1.29 9.72
C ASN A 154 -11.44 0.19 8.70
N GLN A 155 -10.63 0.53 7.70
CA GLN A 155 -10.22 -0.44 6.69
C GLN A 155 -8.76 -0.20 6.27
N ALA A 156 -8.10 -1.28 5.85
CA ALA A 156 -6.82 -1.23 5.17
C ALA A 156 -6.90 -2.04 3.88
N GLU A 157 -6.21 -1.56 2.85
CA GLU A 157 -6.11 -2.26 1.57
C GLU A 157 -4.65 -2.42 1.16
N GLY A 158 -4.34 -3.53 0.52
CA GLY A 158 -3.04 -3.82 -0.07
C GLY A 158 -3.21 -4.50 -1.41
N ILE A 159 -2.18 -4.42 -2.25
CA ILE A 159 -2.21 -4.99 -3.60
C ILE A 159 -1.10 -6.03 -3.74
N LEU A 160 -1.46 -7.21 -4.25
CA LEU A 160 -0.55 -8.24 -4.71
C LEU A 160 -0.68 -8.37 -6.23
N SER A 161 0.43 -8.48 -6.93
CA SER A 161 0.44 -8.66 -8.38
C SER A 161 0.99 -10.02 -8.76
N VAL A 162 0.32 -10.71 -9.68
CA VAL A 162 0.76 -11.99 -10.21
C VAL A 162 1.14 -11.83 -11.67
N HIS A 163 2.36 -12.11 -11.98
CA HIS A 163 2.94 -11.98 -13.32
C HIS A 163 3.27 -13.35 -13.91
N SER A 164 3.35 -13.42 -15.24
CA SER A 164 3.90 -14.59 -15.91
C SER A 164 5.34 -14.83 -15.48
N SER A 165 5.74 -16.10 -15.38
CA SER A 165 7.12 -16.45 -15.02
C SER A 165 8.13 -15.90 -16.05
N TRP A 166 9.35 -15.66 -15.59
CA TRP A 166 10.46 -15.29 -16.48
C TRP A 166 10.66 -16.29 -17.61
N GLN A 167 10.52 -17.57 -17.32
CA GLN A 167 10.64 -18.63 -18.33
C GLN A 167 9.60 -18.46 -19.43
N TRP A 168 8.33 -18.23 -19.08
CA TRP A 168 7.28 -17.95 -20.06
C TRP A 168 7.60 -16.70 -20.88
N THR A 169 8.06 -15.63 -20.24
CA THR A 169 8.41 -14.37 -20.91
C THR A 169 9.53 -14.57 -21.92
N LEU A 170 10.59 -15.29 -21.54
CA LEU A 170 11.70 -15.61 -22.44
C LEU A 170 11.25 -16.47 -23.61
N GLU A 171 10.38 -17.46 -23.39
CA GLU A 171 9.82 -18.29 -24.46
C GLU A 171 8.99 -17.46 -25.44
N GLN A 172 8.17 -16.52 -24.96
CA GLN A 172 7.42 -15.63 -25.84
C GLN A 172 8.32 -14.69 -26.65
N ALA A 173 9.35 -14.14 -26.01
CA ALA A 173 10.34 -13.30 -26.67
C ALA A 173 11.08 -14.09 -27.78
N ARG A 174 11.50 -15.32 -27.49
CA ARG A 174 12.14 -16.20 -28.49
C ARG A 174 11.21 -16.51 -29.66
N LYS A 175 9.94 -16.85 -29.40
CA LYS A 175 8.95 -17.11 -30.45
C LYS A 175 8.70 -15.86 -31.30
N GLY A 176 8.70 -14.67 -30.68
CA GLY A 176 8.58 -13.39 -31.39
C GLY A 176 9.78 -13.13 -32.30
N ALA A 177 11.01 -13.30 -31.79
CA ALA A 177 12.24 -13.10 -32.53
C ALA A 177 12.40 -14.06 -33.74
N LEU A 178 11.83 -15.28 -33.69
CA LEU A 178 11.86 -16.23 -34.78
C LEU A 178 10.82 -15.97 -35.88
N LYS A 179 9.93 -14.98 -35.70
CA LYS A 179 8.94 -14.60 -36.71
C LYS A 179 9.40 -13.49 -37.65
N TYR A 180 10.53 -12.86 -37.35
CA TYR A 180 11.16 -11.81 -38.13
C TYR A 180 12.55 -12.25 -38.60
#